data_5746a395c65be9b61d8b13d2453d6514
#
_entry.id   5746a395c65be9b61d8b13d2453d6514
#
_cell.length_a   1.000
_cell.length_b   1.000
_cell.length_c   1.000
_cell.angle_alpha   90.00
_cell.angle_beta   90.00
_cell.angle_gamma   90.00
#
_symmetry.space_group_name_H-M   'P 1'
#
loop_
_entity.id
_entity.type
_entity.pdbx_description
1 polymer ?
#
loop_
_entity_poly.entity_id
_entity_poly.type
_entity_poly.pdbx_seq_one_letter_code
_entity_poly.pdbx_strand_id
1 'polypeptide(L)'
;MNATERKKITGGLSKPSKMPGYAYNLPAIHCKTGSKLAQVPGTTCHGCYALKGRYRFPNVMDAMMRRLASISRPDWSRTMAADINARKSRWFRWHDSGDLKSVKHLLKIFRVCRLSPDVAHWLPTREAGLLSKIPQDRVPANLTIRLSATKVDGPAPGSWPLTSTVVTTGRSCPAPDQGNACLDCRACWDQSVKNIAYGKH
;
A
#
# COMPACT_ATOMS: atom_id res chain seq x y z
N MET A 1 11.41 22.83 -7.01
CA MET A 1 10.03 22.37 -7.30
C MET A 1 9.17 22.58 -6.06
N ASN A 2 8.10 23.36 -6.16
CA ASN A 2 7.16 23.62 -5.07
C ASN A 2 6.12 22.48 -4.93
N ALA A 3 5.24 22.55 -3.91
CA ALA A 3 4.26 21.48 -3.63
C ALA A 3 3.24 21.28 -4.77
N THR A 4 2.82 22.35 -5.42
CA THR A 4 1.86 22.31 -6.53
C THR A 4 2.47 21.62 -7.75
N GLU A 5 3.72 21.91 -8.07
CA GLU A 5 4.45 21.26 -9.17
C GLU A 5 4.64 19.76 -8.91
N ARG A 6 5.05 19.40 -7.69
CA ARG A 6 5.15 17.98 -7.31
C ARG A 6 3.82 17.26 -7.46
N LYS A 7 2.72 17.87 -7.01
CA LYS A 7 1.36 17.30 -7.13
C LYS A 7 0.93 17.10 -8.60
N LYS A 8 1.30 18.00 -9.51
CA LYS A 8 1.02 17.84 -10.96
C LYS A 8 1.73 16.61 -11.54
N ILE A 9 2.94 16.30 -11.07
CA ILE A 9 3.74 15.17 -11.56
C ILE A 9 3.35 13.86 -10.92
N THR A 10 3.07 13.84 -9.62
CA THR A 10 2.80 12.61 -8.85
C THR A 10 1.32 12.28 -8.70
N GLY A 11 0.42 13.21 -8.97
CA GLY A 11 -1.00 13.13 -8.60
C GLY A 11 -1.25 13.48 -7.13
N GLY A 12 -0.20 13.75 -6.34
CA GLY A 12 -0.22 14.14 -4.93
C GLY A 12 -0.33 12.97 -3.96
N LEU A 13 -0.04 13.25 -2.69
CA LEU A 13 -0.13 12.28 -1.60
C LEU A 13 -1.51 12.33 -0.93
N SER A 14 -1.91 11.26 -0.26
CA SER A 14 -3.03 11.22 0.67
C SER A 14 -2.51 11.23 2.12
N LYS A 15 -3.35 11.69 3.06
CA LYS A 15 -3.06 11.67 4.48
C LYS A 15 -4.20 10.96 5.20
N PRO A 16 -4.12 9.63 5.36
CA PRO A 16 -5.12 8.88 6.13
C PRO A 16 -5.13 9.34 7.59
N SER A 17 -6.32 9.58 8.14
CA SER A 17 -6.45 10.12 9.51
C SER A 17 -6.12 9.12 10.62
N LYS A 18 -6.19 7.81 10.31
CA LYS A 18 -6.09 6.73 11.29
C LYS A 18 -4.74 5.99 11.29
N MET A 19 -3.79 6.42 10.49
CA MET A 19 -2.44 5.87 10.44
C MET A 19 -1.38 6.98 10.45
N PRO A 20 -0.14 6.70 10.88
CA PRO A 20 0.93 7.70 10.84
C PRO A 20 1.35 8.01 9.41
N GLY A 21 1.76 9.26 9.18
CA GLY A 21 2.37 9.69 7.94
C GLY A 21 1.40 9.84 6.77
N TYR A 22 1.91 9.56 5.58
CA TYR A 22 1.21 9.78 4.32
C TYR A 22 1.08 8.48 3.53
N ALA A 23 0.20 8.47 2.54
CA ALA A 23 -0.02 7.33 1.67
C ALA A 23 -0.14 7.74 0.20
N TYR A 24 -0.06 6.74 -0.68
CA TYR A 24 -0.31 6.88 -2.10
C TYR A 24 -1.32 5.83 -2.55
N ASN A 25 -2.58 6.22 -2.68
CA ASN A 25 -3.66 5.33 -3.07
C ASN A 25 -3.90 5.34 -4.59
N LEU A 26 -4.36 4.21 -5.08
CA LEU A 26 -4.77 4.00 -6.47
C LEU A 26 -6.23 3.52 -6.50
N PRO A 27 -6.94 3.67 -7.63
CA PRO A 27 -8.33 3.23 -7.71
C PRO A 27 -8.41 1.70 -7.67
N ALA A 28 -9.16 1.17 -6.70
CA ALA A 28 -9.30 -0.27 -6.48
C ALA A 28 -9.98 -0.99 -7.65
N ILE A 29 -10.80 -0.30 -8.43
CA ILE A 29 -11.42 -0.83 -9.67
C ILE A 29 -10.38 -1.29 -10.70
N HIS A 30 -9.15 -0.80 -10.59
CA HIS A 30 -8.02 -1.18 -11.45
C HIS A 30 -7.07 -2.18 -10.82
N CYS A 31 -7.37 -2.79 -9.66
CA CYS A 31 -6.60 -3.91 -9.14
C CYS A 31 -6.65 -5.09 -10.10
N LYS A 32 -5.51 -5.77 -10.35
CA LYS A 32 -5.49 -6.95 -11.23
C LYS A 32 -5.99 -8.19 -10.49
N THR A 33 -5.29 -8.59 -9.44
CA THR A 33 -5.67 -9.72 -8.59
C THR A 33 -6.93 -9.41 -7.79
N GLY A 34 -7.00 -8.23 -7.19
CA GLY A 34 -8.12 -7.83 -6.34
C GLY A 34 -9.47 -7.76 -7.06
N SER A 35 -9.52 -7.34 -8.33
CA SER A 35 -10.78 -7.29 -9.10
C SER A 35 -11.36 -8.69 -9.37
N LYS A 36 -10.50 -9.69 -9.63
CA LYS A 36 -10.91 -11.09 -9.78
C LYS A 36 -11.43 -11.65 -8.46
N LEU A 37 -10.70 -11.44 -7.38
CA LEU A 37 -11.07 -11.90 -6.04
C LEU A 37 -12.33 -11.22 -5.51
N ALA A 38 -12.63 -10.01 -5.92
CA ALA A 38 -13.85 -9.30 -5.49
C ALA A 38 -15.16 -10.03 -5.89
N GLN A 39 -15.10 -10.85 -6.94
CA GLN A 39 -16.23 -11.67 -7.40
C GLN A 39 -16.37 -13.01 -6.67
N VAL A 40 -15.40 -13.38 -5.81
CA VAL A 40 -15.35 -14.70 -5.18
C VAL A 40 -15.63 -14.56 -3.68
N PRO A 41 -16.76 -15.09 -3.18
CA PRO A 41 -17.07 -15.12 -1.74
C PRO A 41 -15.95 -15.79 -0.91
N GLY A 42 -15.75 -15.33 0.32
CA GLY A 42 -14.71 -15.84 1.21
C GLY A 42 -13.29 -15.30 0.93
N THR A 43 -13.12 -14.52 -0.13
CA THR A 43 -11.84 -13.84 -0.37
C THR A 43 -11.73 -12.52 0.38
N THR A 44 -10.50 -12.07 0.61
CA THR A 44 -10.22 -10.80 1.30
C THR A 44 -10.60 -9.56 0.49
N CYS A 45 -10.84 -9.70 -0.82
CA CYS A 45 -11.29 -8.62 -1.70
C CYS A 45 -12.81 -8.63 -1.92
N HIS A 46 -13.51 -9.71 -1.55
CA HIS A 46 -14.97 -9.75 -1.60
C HIS A 46 -15.56 -8.70 -0.66
N GLY A 47 -16.37 -7.81 -1.20
CA GLY A 47 -16.90 -6.69 -0.43
C GLY A 47 -15.86 -5.60 -0.07
N CYS A 48 -14.81 -5.47 -0.85
CA CYS A 48 -13.69 -4.56 -0.62
C CYS A 48 -14.14 -3.14 -0.21
N TYR A 49 -13.63 -2.65 0.92
CA TYR A 49 -13.93 -1.32 1.44
C TYR A 49 -13.54 -0.18 0.48
N ALA A 50 -12.49 -0.39 -0.32
CA ALA A 50 -12.02 0.60 -1.28
C ALA A 50 -12.91 0.72 -2.54
N LEU A 51 -13.96 -0.10 -2.65
CA LEU A 51 -15.02 0.01 -3.65
C LEU A 51 -16.29 0.64 -3.08
N LYS A 52 -16.26 1.13 -1.84
CA LYS A 52 -17.42 1.65 -1.09
C LYS A 52 -17.11 2.99 -0.43
N GLY A 53 -18.14 3.62 0.12
CA GLY A 53 -18.03 4.80 0.97
C GLY A 53 -17.21 5.94 0.33
N ARG A 54 -16.33 6.55 1.10
CA ARG A 54 -15.55 7.73 0.70
C ARG A 54 -14.66 7.52 -0.53
N TYR A 55 -14.25 6.27 -0.83
CA TYR A 55 -13.46 5.96 -2.04
C TYR A 55 -14.24 6.16 -3.34
N ARG A 56 -15.58 6.23 -3.26
CA ARG A 56 -16.45 6.50 -4.42
C ARG A 56 -16.76 7.98 -4.63
N PHE A 57 -16.37 8.86 -3.72
CA PHE A 57 -16.58 10.29 -3.91
C PHE A 57 -15.81 10.77 -5.16
N PRO A 58 -16.44 11.57 -6.03
CA PRO A 58 -15.82 12.00 -7.30
C PRO A 58 -14.43 12.60 -7.13
N ASN A 59 -14.26 13.53 -6.18
CA ASN A 59 -12.97 14.17 -5.91
C ASN A 59 -11.88 13.18 -5.45
N VAL A 60 -12.25 12.12 -4.72
CA VAL A 60 -11.33 11.06 -4.27
C VAL A 60 -10.97 10.16 -5.44
N MET A 61 -11.96 9.75 -6.24
CA MET A 61 -11.74 8.94 -7.45
C MET A 61 -10.84 9.68 -8.45
N ASP A 62 -11.11 10.96 -8.72
CA ASP A 62 -10.31 11.78 -9.61
C ASP A 62 -8.85 11.90 -9.12
N ALA A 63 -8.64 12.06 -7.82
CA ALA A 63 -7.31 12.08 -7.24
C ALA A 63 -6.58 10.73 -7.44
N MET A 64 -7.26 9.61 -7.26
CA MET A 64 -6.69 8.27 -7.48
C MET A 64 -6.40 8.02 -8.97
N MET A 65 -7.27 8.47 -9.88
CA MET A 65 -7.05 8.35 -11.32
C MET A 65 -5.85 9.20 -11.78
N ARG A 66 -5.70 10.43 -11.28
CA ARG A 66 -4.50 11.25 -11.55
C ARG A 66 -3.23 10.56 -11.07
N ARG A 67 -3.24 9.92 -9.89
CA ARG A 67 -2.10 9.13 -9.38
C ARG A 67 -1.78 7.95 -10.29
N LEU A 68 -2.80 7.20 -10.70
CA LEU A 68 -2.62 6.06 -11.60
C LEU A 68 -1.98 6.50 -12.92
N ALA A 69 -2.48 7.55 -13.55
CA ALA A 69 -1.94 8.09 -14.79
C ALA A 69 -0.49 8.59 -14.63
N SER A 70 -0.17 9.18 -13.48
CA SER A 70 1.15 9.75 -13.21
C SER A 70 2.29 8.72 -13.13
N ILE A 71 1.99 7.46 -12.80
CA ILE A 71 3.00 6.40 -12.63
C ILE A 71 3.84 6.19 -13.91
N SER A 72 3.27 6.42 -15.08
CA SER A 72 3.97 6.27 -16.38
C SER A 72 5.08 7.32 -16.59
N ARG A 73 4.98 8.50 -15.97
CA ARG A 73 5.92 9.61 -16.17
C ARG A 73 7.36 9.24 -15.82
N PRO A 74 8.34 9.68 -16.60
CA PRO A 74 9.76 9.38 -16.34
C PRO A 74 10.29 10.04 -15.07
N ASP A 75 9.80 11.23 -14.74
CA ASP A 75 10.18 12.05 -13.58
C ASP A 75 9.47 11.64 -12.27
N TRP A 76 8.48 10.73 -12.33
CA TRP A 76 7.63 10.36 -11.20
C TRP A 76 8.41 9.94 -9.95
N SER A 77 9.41 9.05 -10.08
CA SER A 77 10.12 8.52 -8.90
C SER A 77 10.91 9.59 -8.15
N ARG A 78 11.60 10.47 -8.86
CA ARG A 78 12.36 11.57 -8.22
C ARG A 78 11.44 12.56 -7.55
N THR A 79 10.36 12.92 -8.23
CA THR A 79 9.37 13.86 -7.72
C THR A 79 8.60 13.29 -6.54
N MET A 80 8.25 11.99 -6.58
CA MET A 80 7.60 11.29 -5.48
C MET A 80 8.48 11.29 -4.22
N ALA A 81 9.76 10.95 -4.34
CA ALA A 81 10.69 10.99 -3.22
C ALA A 81 10.82 12.41 -2.65
N ALA A 82 10.93 13.42 -3.51
CA ALA A 82 10.97 14.83 -3.08
C ALA A 82 9.68 15.26 -2.35
N ASP A 83 8.51 14.77 -2.80
CA ASP A 83 7.23 15.07 -2.14
C ASP A 83 7.12 14.37 -0.77
N ILE A 84 7.56 13.11 -0.65
CA ILE A 84 7.60 12.34 0.60
C ILE A 84 8.54 13.00 1.60
N ASN A 85 9.77 13.32 1.21
CA ASN A 85 10.78 13.94 2.08
C ASN A 85 10.32 15.33 2.59
N ALA A 86 9.64 16.11 1.74
CA ALA A 86 9.08 17.40 2.13
C ALA A 86 8.00 17.31 3.22
N ARG A 87 7.40 16.14 3.44
CA ARG A 87 6.40 15.92 4.50
C ARG A 87 6.99 15.76 5.89
N LYS A 88 8.31 15.58 6.02
CA LYS A 88 9.02 15.37 7.29
C LYS A 88 8.40 14.25 8.15
N SER A 89 7.81 13.23 7.51
CA SER A 89 7.23 12.07 8.17
C SER A 89 8.16 10.88 8.03
N ARG A 90 8.40 10.15 9.12
CA ARG A 90 9.19 8.91 9.11
C ARG A 90 8.45 7.72 8.52
N TRP A 91 7.14 7.83 8.23
CA TRP A 91 6.29 6.73 7.84
C TRP A 91 5.57 7.02 6.54
N PHE A 92 5.57 6.04 5.63
CA PHE A 92 4.85 6.11 4.36
C PHE A 92 4.22 4.77 4.01
N ARG A 93 2.96 4.79 3.54
CA ARG A 93 2.24 3.60 3.08
C ARG A 93 1.97 3.68 1.58
N TRP A 94 2.36 2.64 0.87
CA TRP A 94 1.92 2.42 -0.50
C TRP A 94 0.55 1.73 -0.51
N HIS A 95 -0.35 2.19 -1.37
CA HIS A 95 -1.63 1.56 -1.66
C HIS A 95 -2.52 1.30 -0.42
N ASP A 96 -2.94 2.35 0.27
CA ASP A 96 -4.07 2.26 1.22
C ASP A 96 -5.38 1.88 0.50
N SER A 97 -5.46 2.10 -0.82
CA SER A 97 -6.35 1.44 -1.77
C SER A 97 -5.63 1.19 -3.10
N GLY A 98 -6.14 0.25 -3.90
CA GLY A 98 -5.47 -0.19 -5.12
C GLY A 98 -4.31 -1.14 -4.83
N ASP A 99 -3.55 -1.50 -5.87
CA ASP A 99 -2.39 -2.41 -5.76
C ASP A 99 -1.37 -2.15 -6.88
N LEU A 100 -0.23 -2.84 -6.84
CA LEU A 100 0.83 -2.79 -7.84
C LEU A 100 0.28 -3.02 -9.26
N LYS A 101 0.79 -2.25 -10.22
CA LYS A 101 0.35 -2.32 -11.62
C LYS A 101 1.25 -3.19 -12.49
N SER A 102 2.55 -3.23 -12.18
CA SER A 102 3.56 -3.92 -12.96
C SER A 102 4.88 -4.02 -12.19
N VAL A 103 5.81 -4.86 -12.67
CA VAL A 103 7.20 -4.88 -12.18
C VAL A 103 7.86 -3.50 -12.35
N LYS A 104 7.62 -2.82 -13.47
CA LYS A 104 8.14 -1.46 -13.70
C LYS A 104 7.66 -0.46 -12.62
N HIS A 105 6.39 -0.57 -12.18
CA HIS A 105 5.87 0.25 -11.07
C HIS A 105 6.58 -0.10 -9.75
N LEU A 106 6.76 -1.38 -9.44
CA LEU A 106 7.49 -1.82 -8.24
C LEU A 106 8.93 -1.30 -8.23
N LEU A 107 9.65 -1.38 -9.35
CA LEU A 107 11.01 -0.84 -9.47
C LEU A 107 11.06 0.69 -9.31
N LYS A 108 10.03 1.41 -9.78
CA LYS A 108 9.89 2.84 -9.50
C LYS A 108 9.70 3.14 -8.01
N ILE A 109 8.92 2.32 -7.30
CA ILE A 109 8.77 2.40 -5.83
C ILE A 109 10.12 2.14 -5.16
N PHE A 110 10.89 1.15 -5.57
CA PHE A 110 12.25 0.90 -5.04
C PHE A 110 13.15 2.12 -5.19
N ARG A 111 13.09 2.77 -6.36
CA ARG A 111 13.85 4.02 -6.57
C ARG A 111 13.40 5.13 -5.62
N VAL A 112 12.09 5.27 -5.37
CA VAL A 112 11.58 6.24 -4.38
C VAL A 112 12.14 5.94 -3.00
N CYS A 113 12.07 4.69 -2.54
CA CYS A 113 12.58 4.29 -1.22
C CYS A 113 14.07 4.61 -1.05
N ARG A 114 14.90 4.33 -2.07
CA ARG A 114 16.34 4.68 -2.04
C ARG A 114 16.60 6.19 -2.01
N LEU A 115 15.71 6.98 -2.58
CA LEU A 115 15.79 8.46 -2.59
C LEU A 115 15.15 9.11 -1.35
N SER A 116 14.56 8.31 -0.46
CA SER A 116 13.97 8.74 0.82
C SER A 116 14.44 7.80 1.95
N PRO A 117 15.75 7.74 2.24
CA PRO A 117 16.34 6.73 3.14
C PRO A 117 15.84 6.84 4.58
N ASP A 118 15.49 8.03 5.05
CA ASP A 118 15.01 8.29 6.41
C ASP A 118 13.53 7.98 6.62
N VAL A 119 12.85 7.50 5.57
CA VAL A 119 11.43 7.15 5.62
C VAL A 119 11.27 5.64 5.59
N ALA A 120 10.56 5.08 6.55
CA ALA A 120 10.13 3.69 6.53
C ALA A 120 8.90 3.54 5.64
N HIS A 121 9.01 2.71 4.60
CA HIS A 121 7.95 2.45 3.64
C HIS A 121 7.27 1.11 3.91
N TRP A 122 5.96 1.06 3.80
CA TRP A 122 5.16 -0.17 3.85
C TRP A 122 4.35 -0.33 2.58
N LEU A 123 4.46 -1.51 1.95
CA LEU A 123 3.76 -1.90 0.73
C LEU A 123 2.98 -3.19 0.95
N PRO A 124 1.68 -3.13 1.28
CA PRO A 124 0.81 -4.31 1.20
C PRO A 124 0.46 -4.60 -0.26
N THR A 125 0.50 -5.87 -0.67
CA THR A 125 0.15 -6.27 -2.05
C THR A 125 -0.41 -7.69 -2.11
N ARG A 126 -1.26 -7.97 -3.09
CA ARG A 126 -1.72 -9.31 -3.47
C ARG A 126 -1.12 -9.80 -4.78
N GLU A 127 -0.26 -9.01 -5.38
CA GLU A 127 0.34 -9.29 -6.69
C GLU A 127 1.58 -10.21 -6.55
N ALA A 128 1.38 -11.45 -6.02
CA ALA A 128 2.44 -12.45 -5.83
C ALA A 128 3.24 -12.70 -7.12
N GLY A 129 2.56 -12.75 -8.28
CA GLY A 129 3.19 -12.94 -9.58
C GLY A 129 4.05 -11.75 -10.05
N LEU A 130 3.94 -10.58 -9.43
CA LEU A 130 4.89 -9.48 -9.65
C LEU A 130 6.09 -9.60 -8.72
N LEU A 131 5.87 -10.02 -7.47
CA LEU A 131 6.95 -10.22 -6.50
C LEU A 131 7.88 -11.36 -6.90
N SER A 132 7.35 -12.46 -7.44
CA SER A 132 8.17 -13.62 -7.89
C SER A 132 9.19 -13.28 -8.98
N LYS A 133 9.04 -12.14 -9.66
CA LYS A 133 9.96 -11.65 -10.70
C LYS A 133 11.10 -10.78 -10.16
N ILE A 134 11.14 -10.56 -8.84
CA ILE A 134 12.12 -9.69 -8.20
C ILE A 134 12.89 -10.48 -7.15
N PRO A 135 14.22 -10.56 -7.24
CA PRO A 135 15.06 -11.09 -6.17
C PRO A 135 14.86 -10.30 -4.87
N GLN A 136 14.80 -11.00 -3.73
CA GLN A 136 14.51 -10.38 -2.44
C GLN A 136 15.63 -9.42 -1.97
N ASP A 137 16.88 -9.70 -2.34
CA ASP A 137 18.06 -8.85 -2.06
C ASP A 137 18.00 -7.48 -2.77
N ARG A 138 17.16 -7.34 -3.79
CA ARG A 138 16.94 -6.07 -4.48
C ARG A 138 15.97 -5.13 -3.77
N VAL A 139 15.22 -5.63 -2.79
CA VAL A 139 14.26 -4.81 -2.03
C VAL A 139 15.03 -3.81 -1.16
N PRO A 140 14.71 -2.51 -1.23
CA PRO A 140 15.35 -1.51 -0.37
C PRO A 140 15.15 -1.83 1.12
N ALA A 141 16.20 -1.65 1.93
CA ALA A 141 16.18 -1.98 3.36
C ALA A 141 15.07 -1.23 4.15
N ASN A 142 14.71 -0.02 3.70
CA ASN A 142 13.64 0.79 4.29
C ASN A 142 12.23 0.50 3.72
N LEU A 143 12.06 -0.60 2.94
CA LEU A 143 10.78 -1.01 2.37
C LEU A 143 10.32 -2.35 2.93
N THR A 144 9.24 -2.36 3.68
CA THR A 144 8.54 -3.57 4.14
C THR A 144 7.45 -3.93 3.14
N ILE A 145 7.67 -4.98 2.35
CA ILE A 145 6.65 -5.53 1.45
C ILE A 145 5.93 -6.66 2.17
N ARG A 146 4.60 -6.58 2.30
CA ARG A 146 3.76 -7.64 2.88
C ARG A 146 2.87 -8.25 1.81
N LEU A 147 3.11 -9.53 1.50
CA LEU A 147 2.23 -10.27 0.63
C LEU A 147 0.96 -10.66 1.41
N SER A 148 -0.18 -10.19 0.94
CA SER A 148 -1.45 -10.38 1.62
C SER A 148 -2.13 -11.67 1.16
N ALA A 149 -2.66 -12.46 2.11
CA ALA A 149 -3.47 -13.63 1.84
C ALA A 149 -4.71 -13.29 1.01
N THR A 150 -5.13 -14.22 0.17
CA THR A 150 -6.28 -14.04 -0.73
C THR A 150 -7.61 -14.47 -0.12
N LYS A 151 -7.59 -15.35 0.90
CA LYS A 151 -8.79 -15.85 1.58
C LYS A 151 -8.87 -15.31 3.00
N VAL A 152 -10.09 -15.05 3.46
CA VAL A 152 -10.37 -14.84 4.89
C VAL A 152 -10.15 -16.16 5.63
N ASP A 153 -9.54 -16.10 6.81
CA ASP A 153 -9.13 -17.27 7.61
C ASP A 153 -8.22 -18.27 6.87
N GLY A 154 -7.66 -17.84 5.74
CA GLY A 154 -6.70 -18.63 4.99
C GLY A 154 -5.26 -18.50 5.52
N PRO A 155 -4.36 -19.43 5.15
CA PRO A 155 -2.98 -19.41 5.59
C PRO A 155 -2.23 -18.20 5.05
N ALA A 156 -1.16 -17.82 5.76
CA ALA A 156 -0.21 -16.83 5.27
C ALA A 156 0.47 -17.33 3.99
N PRO A 157 0.65 -16.47 2.96
CA PRO A 157 1.31 -16.87 1.73
C PRO A 157 2.76 -17.31 1.95
N GLY A 158 3.14 -18.51 1.50
CA GLY A 158 4.50 -19.04 1.66
C GLY A 158 5.54 -18.52 0.67
N SER A 159 5.12 -17.76 -0.37
CA SER A 159 6.01 -17.31 -1.43
C SER A 159 6.73 -15.97 -1.14
N TRP A 160 6.53 -15.39 0.02
CA TRP A 160 7.16 -14.13 0.45
C TRP A 160 7.42 -14.12 1.95
N PRO A 161 8.55 -13.58 2.44
CA PRO A 161 8.95 -13.73 3.85
C PRO A 161 8.10 -12.92 4.83
N LEU A 162 7.52 -11.80 4.39
CA LEU A 162 6.68 -10.94 5.21
C LEU A 162 5.26 -10.89 4.65
N THR A 163 4.29 -11.24 5.49
CA THR A 163 2.92 -11.50 5.04
C THR A 163 1.88 -10.72 5.83
N SER A 164 0.65 -10.73 5.34
CA SER A 164 -0.53 -10.38 6.12
C SER A 164 -1.70 -11.30 5.79
N THR A 165 -2.52 -11.54 6.79
CA THR A 165 -3.76 -12.34 6.71
C THR A 165 -4.96 -11.49 7.11
N VAL A 166 -6.15 -11.93 6.74
CA VAL A 166 -7.42 -11.38 7.24
C VAL A 166 -8.15 -12.49 7.95
N VAL A 167 -8.52 -12.26 9.19
CA VAL A 167 -9.09 -13.28 10.09
C VAL A 167 -10.41 -12.78 10.71
N THR A 168 -11.30 -13.72 11.01
CA THR A 168 -12.54 -13.43 11.75
C THR A 168 -12.27 -13.33 13.25
N THR A 169 -11.29 -14.11 13.76
CA THR A 169 -10.86 -14.13 15.17
C THR A 169 -9.33 -14.16 15.26
N GLY A 170 -8.77 -13.77 16.40
CA GLY A 170 -7.32 -13.87 16.64
C GLY A 170 -6.49 -12.85 15.84
N ARG A 171 -7.01 -11.65 15.58
CA ARG A 171 -6.23 -10.58 14.94
C ARG A 171 -5.04 -10.16 15.80
N SER A 172 -3.92 -9.84 15.17
CA SER A 172 -2.75 -9.24 15.83
C SER A 172 -2.69 -7.72 15.66
N CYS A 173 -3.47 -7.15 14.74
CA CYS A 173 -3.56 -5.70 14.56
C CYS A 173 -4.43 -5.07 15.65
N PRO A 174 -3.90 -4.16 16.50
CA PRO A 174 -4.66 -3.55 17.60
C PRO A 174 -5.60 -2.43 17.15
N ALA A 175 -5.51 -1.95 15.92
CA ALA A 175 -6.24 -0.78 15.44
C ALA A 175 -7.77 -0.83 15.69
N PRO A 176 -8.49 -1.95 15.52
CA PRO A 176 -9.92 -2.02 15.82
C PRO A 176 -10.27 -1.65 17.27
N ASP A 177 -9.43 -2.02 18.23
CA ASP A 177 -9.61 -1.72 19.66
C ASP A 177 -9.22 -0.28 20.02
N GLN A 178 -8.58 0.42 19.09
CA GLN A 178 -8.04 1.77 19.23
C GLN A 178 -8.80 2.77 18.32
N GLY A 179 -10.10 2.64 18.18
CA GLY A 179 -10.93 3.49 17.30
C GLY A 179 -10.52 3.39 15.82
N ASN A 180 -10.03 2.24 15.41
CA ASN A 180 -9.43 1.96 14.09
C ASN A 180 -8.18 2.80 13.79
N ALA A 181 -7.45 3.26 14.79
CA ALA A 181 -6.23 4.04 14.65
C ALA A 181 -4.99 3.23 15.02
N CYS A 182 -3.88 3.49 14.33
CA CYS A 182 -2.62 2.80 14.62
C CYS A 182 -1.96 3.26 15.93
N LEU A 183 -2.29 4.45 16.41
CA LEU A 183 -1.62 5.09 17.54
C LEU A 183 -0.08 4.88 17.49
N ASP A 184 0.51 4.24 18.51
CA ASP A 184 1.97 3.97 18.55
C ASP A 184 2.39 2.66 17.88
N CYS A 185 1.45 1.83 17.40
CA CYS A 185 1.76 0.60 16.70
C CYS A 185 2.41 0.89 15.33
N ARG A 186 3.54 0.23 15.06
CA ARG A 186 4.29 0.34 13.79
C ARG A 186 4.57 -1.03 13.15
N ALA A 187 3.92 -2.09 13.60
CA ALA A 187 4.13 -3.48 13.16
C ALA A 187 4.08 -3.65 11.62
N CYS A 188 3.26 -2.86 10.91
CA CYS A 188 3.18 -2.92 9.45
C CYS A 188 4.49 -2.55 8.74
N TRP A 189 5.31 -1.69 9.33
CA TRP A 189 6.62 -1.27 8.83
C TRP A 189 7.78 -2.08 9.41
N ASP A 190 7.53 -2.91 10.44
CA ASP A 190 8.55 -3.68 11.13
C ASP A 190 8.82 -5.01 10.43
N GLN A 191 10.04 -5.21 9.94
CA GLN A 191 10.46 -6.43 9.24
C GLN A 191 10.70 -7.62 10.17
N SER A 192 10.78 -7.41 11.49
CA SER A 192 10.87 -8.50 12.46
C SER A 192 9.53 -9.23 12.62
N VAL A 193 8.41 -8.53 12.40
CA VAL A 193 7.05 -9.10 12.43
C VAL A 193 6.76 -9.85 11.14
N LYS A 194 6.74 -11.18 11.18
CA LYS A 194 6.61 -12.02 9.98
C LYS A 194 5.22 -11.95 9.35
N ASN A 195 4.16 -12.01 10.15
CA ASN A 195 2.78 -11.90 9.66
C ASN A 195 1.97 -10.94 10.51
N ILE A 196 1.06 -10.20 9.87
CA ILE A 196 0.07 -9.37 10.56
C ILE A 196 -1.32 -9.90 10.22
N ALA A 197 -2.07 -10.30 11.24
CA ALA A 197 -3.45 -10.69 11.11
C ALA A 197 -4.37 -9.47 11.33
N TYR A 198 -5.05 -9.04 10.27
CA TYR A 198 -6.07 -7.99 10.32
C TYR A 198 -7.44 -8.60 10.58
N GLY A 199 -8.29 -7.93 11.35
CA GLY A 199 -9.69 -8.29 11.47
C GLY A 199 -10.43 -8.11 10.13
N LYS A 200 -11.38 -9.00 9.86
CA LYS A 200 -12.31 -8.83 8.73
C LYS A 200 -13.18 -7.58 8.97
N HIS A 201 -13.32 -6.74 7.95
CA HIS A 201 -14.18 -5.55 7.96
C HIS A 201 -15.58 -5.86 7.45
#